data_829300331bf80efe5af398676a76d63e
#
_entry.id   829300331bf80efe5af398676a76d63e
#
_cell.length_a   1.000
_cell.length_b   1.000
_cell.length_c   1.000
_cell.angle_alpha   90.00
_cell.angle_beta   90.00
_cell.angle_gamma   90.00
#
_symmetry.space_group_name_H-M   'P 1'
#
loop_
_entity.id
_entity.type
_entity.pdbx_description
1 polymer ?
#
loop_
_entity_poly.entity_id
_entity_poly.type
_entity_poly.pdbx_seq_one_letter_code
_entity_poly.pdbx_strand_id
1 'polypeptide(L)'
;MKYKFLAVASLFLASLTAYADLKVGFVQVDKILQEAPQTIESNKKLEKEFSARTDKLKADVKSLKEREVTFSKDALTMKESERDSKEKSLSQLRVDVQRKERELREDINIRRNEELGGLQEQINKAVTSVAKAESFDLVLYNGVAYASEKIDITDKILKSLGKK
;
A
#
# COMPACT_ATOMS: atom_id res chain seq x y z
N MET A 1 25.35 -36.47 71.33
CA MET A 1 24.57 -36.83 70.10
C MET A 1 23.37 -35.86 69.93
N LYS A 2 23.53 -34.63 69.56
CA LYS A 2 22.37 -33.68 69.36
C LYS A 2 22.58 -32.60 68.32
N TYR A 3 23.34 -32.80 67.24
CA TYR A 3 23.54 -31.73 66.22
C TYR A 3 23.51 -32.26 64.77
N LYS A 4 22.76 -33.28 64.43
CA LYS A 4 22.67 -33.83 63.07
C LYS A 4 21.37 -33.58 62.34
N PHE A 5 20.43 -32.77 62.84
CA PHE A 5 19.11 -32.59 62.25
C PHE A 5 18.80 -31.21 61.66
N LEU A 6 19.80 -30.30 61.57
CA LEU A 6 19.55 -28.93 61.13
C LEU A 6 20.08 -28.57 59.72
N ALA A 7 20.55 -29.54 58.94
CA ALA A 7 21.15 -29.28 57.62
C ALA A 7 20.27 -29.64 56.40
N VAL A 8 19.03 -30.07 56.59
CA VAL A 8 18.16 -30.49 55.45
C VAL A 8 17.06 -29.47 55.10
N ALA A 9 16.84 -28.43 55.91
CA ALA A 9 15.75 -27.48 55.70
C ALA A 9 16.10 -26.29 54.80
N SER A 10 17.31 -26.13 54.27
CA SER A 10 17.76 -24.95 53.50
C SER A 10 17.78 -25.12 51.98
N LEU A 11 17.33 -26.24 51.44
CA LEU A 11 17.45 -26.49 49.97
C LEU A 11 16.12 -26.38 49.21
N PHE A 12 15.07 -25.86 49.82
CA PHE A 12 13.72 -25.87 49.20
C PHE A 12 13.14 -24.50 48.85
N LEU A 13 13.94 -23.41 48.86
CA LEU A 13 13.42 -22.04 48.62
C LEU A 13 14.02 -21.34 47.41
N ALA A 14 14.44 -22.04 46.35
CA ALA A 14 14.95 -21.41 45.13
C ALA A 14 14.21 -21.87 43.85
N SER A 15 12.93 -22.18 43.94
CA SER A 15 12.09 -22.23 42.75
C SER A 15 11.56 -20.85 42.43
N LEU A 16 12.45 -19.90 42.12
CA LEU A 16 12.09 -18.69 41.40
C LEU A 16 11.56 -19.16 40.03
N THR A 17 10.23 -19.27 39.89
CA THR A 17 9.58 -19.38 38.61
C THR A 17 9.96 -18.13 37.82
N ALA A 18 10.98 -18.23 37.00
CA ALA A 18 11.25 -17.26 35.95
C ALA A 18 10.04 -17.32 34.99
N TYR A 19 9.01 -16.51 35.29
CA TYR A 19 8.03 -16.17 34.26
C TYR A 19 8.83 -15.39 33.21
N ALA A 20 9.20 -16.06 32.15
CA ALA A 20 9.69 -15.37 30.95
C ALA A 20 8.53 -14.47 30.49
N ASP A 21 8.64 -13.18 30.75
CA ASP A 21 7.64 -12.19 30.33
C ASP A 21 7.70 -12.13 28.79
N LEU A 22 6.68 -12.68 28.14
CA LEU A 22 6.62 -12.74 26.69
C LEU A 22 6.64 -11.31 26.12
N LYS A 23 7.70 -10.97 25.40
CA LYS A 23 7.83 -9.65 24.78
C LYS A 23 7.06 -9.59 23.47
N VAL A 24 5.89 -8.97 23.51
CA VAL A 24 4.99 -8.81 22.36
C VAL A 24 5.12 -7.41 21.77
N GLY A 25 5.20 -7.34 20.45
CA GLY A 25 5.11 -6.09 19.68
C GLY A 25 3.86 -6.07 18.83
N PHE A 26 3.33 -4.88 18.56
CA PHE A 26 2.26 -4.63 17.61
C PHE A 26 2.67 -3.60 16.57
N VAL A 27 2.28 -3.80 15.31
CA VAL A 27 2.63 -2.93 14.18
C VAL A 27 1.37 -2.53 13.40
N GLN A 28 1.18 -1.23 13.23
CA GLN A 28 0.12 -0.67 12.38
C GLN A 28 0.60 -0.57 10.94
N VAL A 29 0.37 -1.63 10.15
CA VAL A 29 0.84 -1.68 8.75
C VAL A 29 0.25 -0.55 7.92
N ASP A 30 -1.02 -0.18 8.12
CA ASP A 30 -1.67 0.91 7.39
C ASP A 30 -0.98 2.26 7.62
N LYS A 31 -0.55 2.54 8.88
CA LYS A 31 0.24 3.73 9.20
C LYS A 31 1.59 3.71 8.48
N ILE A 32 2.26 2.55 8.44
CA ILE A 32 3.52 2.40 7.71
C ILE A 32 3.32 2.64 6.21
N LEU A 33 2.28 2.04 5.62
CA LEU A 33 1.95 2.23 4.20
C LEU A 33 1.63 3.69 3.83
N GLN A 34 1.18 4.51 4.79
CA GLN A 34 0.93 5.93 4.57
C GLN A 34 2.16 6.80 4.76
N GLU A 35 3.03 6.47 5.71
CA GLU A 35 4.07 7.37 6.20
C GLU A 35 5.50 6.95 5.80
N ALA A 36 5.70 5.73 5.29
CA ALA A 36 7.03 5.27 4.88
C ALA A 36 7.56 6.08 3.68
N PRO A 37 8.83 6.49 3.71
CA PRO A 37 9.45 7.20 2.59
C PRO A 37 9.35 6.44 1.27
N GLN A 38 9.41 5.12 1.31
CA GLN A 38 9.26 4.24 0.15
C GLN A 38 7.90 4.37 -0.52
N THR A 39 6.83 4.57 0.26
CA THR A 39 5.48 4.81 -0.29
C THR A 39 5.43 6.11 -1.09
N ILE A 40 6.05 7.17 -0.54
CA ILE A 40 6.11 8.47 -1.20
C ILE A 40 6.91 8.35 -2.51
N GLU A 41 8.03 7.64 -2.48
CA GLU A 41 8.87 7.41 -3.66
C GLU A 41 8.14 6.59 -4.73
N SER A 42 7.46 5.52 -4.32
CA SER A 42 6.66 4.67 -5.20
C SER A 42 5.53 5.44 -5.89
N ASN A 43 4.81 6.26 -5.14
CA ASN A 43 3.76 7.12 -5.71
C ASN A 43 4.33 8.12 -6.74
N LYS A 44 5.49 8.72 -6.47
CA LYS A 44 6.17 9.61 -7.43
C LYS A 44 6.63 8.87 -8.69
N LYS A 45 7.11 7.63 -8.56
CA LYS A 45 7.48 6.80 -9.71
C LYS A 45 6.27 6.52 -10.60
N LEU A 46 5.15 6.09 -9.99
CA LEU A 46 3.90 5.83 -10.71
C LEU A 46 3.39 7.08 -11.42
N GLU A 47 3.35 8.23 -10.74
CA GLU A 47 2.94 9.49 -11.34
C GLU A 47 3.81 9.84 -12.55
N LYS A 48 5.13 9.76 -12.42
CA LYS A 48 6.08 10.03 -13.52
C LYS A 48 5.91 9.05 -14.69
N GLU A 49 5.73 7.75 -14.40
CA GLU A 49 5.55 6.69 -15.40
C GLU A 49 4.30 6.90 -16.23
N PHE A 50 3.19 7.29 -15.60
CA PHE A 50 1.90 7.39 -16.26
C PHE A 50 1.48 8.80 -16.67
N SER A 51 2.23 9.87 -16.29
CA SER A 51 1.86 11.26 -16.57
C SER A 51 1.60 11.52 -18.05
N ALA A 52 2.53 11.14 -18.94
CA ALA A 52 2.40 11.38 -20.37
C ALA A 52 1.17 10.68 -20.98
N ARG A 53 0.85 9.44 -20.56
CA ARG A 53 -0.33 8.70 -21.02
C ARG A 53 -1.62 9.32 -20.48
N THR A 54 -1.59 9.77 -19.23
CA THR A 54 -2.72 10.47 -18.58
C THR A 54 -3.03 11.78 -19.30
N ASP A 55 -2.03 12.58 -19.61
CA ASP A 55 -2.20 13.86 -20.27
C ASP A 55 -2.67 13.69 -21.72
N LYS A 56 -2.15 12.68 -22.42
CA LYS A 56 -2.65 12.30 -23.74
C LYS A 56 -4.11 11.87 -23.72
N LEU A 57 -4.50 11.04 -22.75
CA LEU A 57 -5.89 10.62 -22.60
C LEU A 57 -6.82 11.81 -22.31
N LYS A 58 -6.41 12.74 -21.42
CA LYS A 58 -7.16 13.97 -21.17
C LYS A 58 -7.36 14.80 -22.45
N ALA A 59 -6.32 14.91 -23.27
CA ALA A 59 -6.40 15.62 -24.55
C ALA A 59 -7.35 14.90 -25.54
N ASP A 60 -7.28 13.56 -25.61
CA ASP A 60 -8.17 12.76 -26.48
C ASP A 60 -9.64 12.91 -26.03
N VAL A 61 -9.93 12.86 -24.73
CA VAL A 61 -11.27 13.08 -24.16
C VAL A 61 -11.79 14.49 -24.47
N LYS A 62 -10.94 15.49 -24.33
CA LYS A 62 -11.30 16.89 -24.65
C LYS A 62 -11.62 17.03 -26.16
N SER A 63 -10.77 16.48 -27.02
CA SER A 63 -10.98 16.50 -28.48
C SER A 63 -12.27 15.79 -28.87
N LEU A 64 -12.58 14.63 -28.29
CA LEU A 64 -13.84 13.92 -28.50
C LEU A 64 -15.04 14.81 -28.15
N LYS A 65 -15.02 15.41 -26.96
CA LYS A 65 -16.11 16.29 -26.51
C LYS A 65 -16.32 17.50 -27.43
N GLU A 66 -15.24 18.15 -27.86
CA GLU A 66 -15.29 19.29 -28.77
C GLU A 66 -15.90 18.88 -30.13
N ARG A 67 -15.49 17.72 -30.68
CA ARG A 67 -16.03 17.20 -31.93
C ARG A 67 -17.50 16.80 -31.82
N GLU A 68 -17.95 16.22 -30.70
CA GLU A 68 -19.34 15.89 -30.43
C GLU A 68 -20.21 17.16 -30.37
N VAL A 69 -19.73 18.21 -29.69
CA VAL A 69 -20.40 19.51 -29.60
C VAL A 69 -20.53 20.15 -30.99
N THR A 70 -19.44 20.12 -31.78
CA THR A 70 -19.46 20.66 -33.15
C THR A 70 -20.42 19.87 -34.03
N PHE A 71 -20.36 18.55 -34.00
CA PHE A 71 -21.27 17.69 -34.75
C PHE A 71 -22.73 17.96 -34.39
N SER A 72 -23.07 18.05 -33.11
CA SER A 72 -24.41 18.34 -32.64
C SER A 72 -24.98 19.67 -33.18
N LYS A 73 -24.11 20.70 -33.31
CA LYS A 73 -24.52 22.01 -33.87
C LYS A 73 -24.75 21.96 -35.37
N ASP A 74 -23.90 21.24 -36.10
CA ASP A 74 -23.82 21.29 -37.55
C ASP A 74 -24.68 20.19 -38.22
N ALA A 75 -25.07 19.11 -37.49
CA ALA A 75 -25.72 17.92 -38.01
C ALA A 75 -27.00 18.20 -38.83
N LEU A 76 -27.77 19.25 -38.42
CA LEU A 76 -29.02 19.61 -39.10
C LEU A 76 -28.81 20.26 -40.47
N THR A 77 -27.60 20.81 -40.72
CA THR A 77 -27.27 21.48 -41.99
C THR A 77 -26.39 20.66 -42.90
N MET A 78 -25.90 19.50 -42.42
CA MET A 78 -25.03 18.61 -43.16
C MET A 78 -25.81 17.77 -44.18
N LYS A 79 -25.13 17.42 -45.26
CA LYS A 79 -25.60 16.37 -46.18
C LYS A 79 -25.59 15.03 -45.48
N GLU A 80 -26.54 14.16 -45.81
CA GLU A 80 -26.70 12.85 -45.17
C GLU A 80 -25.42 12.03 -45.19
N SER A 81 -24.75 11.92 -46.34
CA SER A 81 -23.48 11.17 -46.46
C SER A 81 -22.34 11.74 -45.58
N GLU A 82 -22.29 13.05 -45.41
CA GLU A 82 -21.29 13.71 -44.54
C GLU A 82 -21.61 13.48 -43.06
N ARG A 83 -22.88 13.58 -42.68
CA ARG A 83 -23.37 13.29 -41.35
C ARG A 83 -23.03 11.86 -40.91
N ASP A 84 -23.37 10.86 -41.78
CA ASP A 84 -23.10 9.45 -41.52
C ASP A 84 -21.61 9.15 -41.38
N SER A 85 -20.78 9.76 -42.22
CA SER A 85 -19.32 9.63 -42.12
C SER A 85 -18.77 10.22 -40.82
N LYS A 86 -19.23 11.40 -40.40
CA LYS A 86 -18.82 12.03 -39.14
C LYS A 86 -19.30 11.25 -37.91
N GLU A 87 -20.55 10.76 -37.96
CA GLU A 87 -21.10 9.92 -36.88
C GLU A 87 -20.29 8.65 -36.67
N LYS A 88 -19.95 7.95 -37.75
CA LYS A 88 -19.09 6.77 -37.71
C LYS A 88 -17.72 7.08 -37.15
N SER A 89 -17.10 8.21 -37.56
CA SER A 89 -15.80 8.64 -37.04
C SER A 89 -15.85 8.98 -35.57
N LEU A 90 -16.89 9.66 -35.08
CA LEU A 90 -17.11 9.96 -33.68
C LEU A 90 -17.32 8.69 -32.84
N SER A 91 -18.13 7.76 -33.38
CA SER A 91 -18.32 6.46 -32.72
C SER A 91 -17.02 5.70 -32.53
N GLN A 92 -16.19 5.65 -33.61
CA GLN A 92 -14.87 5.02 -33.53
C GLN A 92 -13.96 5.72 -32.50
N LEU A 93 -13.90 7.04 -32.52
CA LEU A 93 -13.10 7.82 -31.59
C LEU A 93 -13.54 7.60 -30.12
N ARG A 94 -14.86 7.48 -29.89
CA ARG A 94 -15.40 7.18 -28.55
C ARG A 94 -14.94 5.81 -28.05
N VAL A 95 -15.03 4.79 -28.90
CA VAL A 95 -14.56 3.43 -28.58
C VAL A 95 -13.06 3.44 -28.27
N ASP A 96 -12.25 4.16 -29.07
CA ASP A 96 -10.81 4.25 -28.87
C ASP A 96 -10.45 4.96 -27.56
N VAL A 97 -11.13 6.05 -27.22
CA VAL A 97 -10.94 6.76 -25.94
C VAL A 97 -11.30 5.85 -24.77
N GLN A 98 -12.45 5.17 -24.82
CA GLN A 98 -12.85 4.24 -23.76
C GLN A 98 -11.88 3.06 -23.61
N ARG A 99 -11.34 2.54 -24.70
CA ARG A 99 -10.34 1.47 -24.68
C ARG A 99 -9.06 1.96 -23.99
N LYS A 100 -8.52 3.12 -24.39
CA LYS A 100 -7.33 3.73 -23.79
C LYS A 100 -7.51 4.02 -22.29
N GLU A 101 -8.71 4.45 -21.88
CA GLU A 101 -9.03 4.68 -20.48
C GLU A 101 -8.97 3.38 -19.66
N ARG A 102 -9.54 2.29 -20.18
CA ARG A 102 -9.48 0.99 -19.50
C ARG A 102 -8.04 0.48 -19.42
N GLU A 103 -7.32 0.49 -20.54
CA GLU A 103 -5.91 0.05 -20.59
C GLU A 103 -5.04 0.83 -19.60
N LEU A 104 -5.16 2.16 -19.56
CA LEU A 104 -4.41 3.00 -18.63
C LEU A 104 -4.75 2.67 -17.16
N ARG A 105 -6.03 2.47 -16.85
CA ARG A 105 -6.47 2.13 -15.49
C ARG A 105 -5.95 0.75 -15.07
N GLU A 106 -6.00 -0.23 -15.95
CA GLU A 106 -5.48 -1.58 -15.71
C GLU A 106 -3.98 -1.55 -15.47
N ASP A 107 -3.21 -0.88 -16.32
CA ASP A 107 -1.76 -0.77 -16.18
C ASP A 107 -1.36 -0.07 -14.86
N ILE A 108 -2.04 1.03 -14.50
CA ILE A 108 -1.81 1.71 -13.22
C ILE A 108 -2.09 0.77 -12.04
N ASN A 109 -3.19 -0.02 -12.10
CA ASN A 109 -3.53 -0.95 -11.03
C ASN A 109 -2.50 -2.08 -10.91
N ILE A 110 -2.04 -2.64 -12.03
CA ILE A 110 -0.99 -3.68 -12.04
C ILE A 110 0.29 -3.12 -11.41
N ARG A 111 0.75 -1.97 -11.88
CA ARG A 111 1.98 -1.35 -11.35
C ARG A 111 1.87 -0.97 -9.87
N ARG A 112 0.70 -0.47 -9.44
CA ARG A 112 0.45 -0.19 -8.03
C ARG A 112 0.53 -1.45 -7.18
N ASN A 113 -0.05 -2.56 -7.63
CA ASN A 113 0.00 -3.83 -6.91
C ASN A 113 1.43 -4.39 -6.82
N GLU A 114 2.24 -4.25 -7.88
CA GLU A 114 3.65 -4.62 -7.86
C GLU A 114 4.45 -3.80 -6.83
N GLU A 115 4.27 -2.48 -6.82
CA GLU A 115 4.91 -1.59 -5.85
C GLU A 115 4.48 -1.90 -4.40
N LEU A 116 3.18 -2.15 -4.18
CA LEU A 116 2.67 -2.56 -2.86
C LEU A 116 3.24 -3.90 -2.41
N GLY A 117 3.39 -4.86 -3.31
CA GLY A 117 4.04 -6.15 -3.02
C GLY A 117 5.50 -5.98 -2.58
N GLY A 118 6.25 -5.17 -3.31
CA GLY A 118 7.63 -4.83 -2.96
C GLY A 118 7.76 -4.11 -1.61
N LEU A 119 6.84 -3.18 -1.33
CA LEU A 119 6.81 -2.46 -0.07
C LEU A 119 6.45 -3.38 1.12
N GLN A 120 5.49 -4.29 0.93
CA GLN A 120 5.13 -5.28 1.95
C GLN A 120 6.33 -6.17 2.32
N GLU A 121 7.13 -6.58 1.33
CA GLU A 121 8.35 -7.34 1.57
C GLU A 121 9.37 -6.54 2.39
N GLN A 122 9.56 -5.25 2.08
CA GLN A 122 10.45 -4.37 2.84
C GLN A 122 9.97 -4.19 4.28
N ILE A 123 8.67 -4.00 4.49
CA ILE A 123 8.06 -3.91 5.83
C ILE A 123 8.32 -5.19 6.62
N ASN A 124 8.07 -6.36 6.03
CA ASN A 124 8.31 -7.65 6.69
C ASN A 124 9.78 -7.85 7.08
N LYS A 125 10.72 -7.43 6.21
CA LYS A 125 12.16 -7.44 6.52
C LYS A 125 12.49 -6.51 7.68
N ALA A 126 11.95 -5.29 7.70
CA ALA A 126 12.16 -4.31 8.77
C ALA A 126 11.58 -4.81 10.10
N VAL A 127 10.36 -5.35 10.10
CA VAL A 127 9.72 -5.95 11.28
C VAL A 127 10.59 -7.09 11.84
N THR A 128 11.02 -8.02 10.98
CA THR A 128 11.85 -9.15 11.39
C THR A 128 13.20 -8.68 11.96
N SER A 129 13.81 -7.67 11.35
CA SER A 129 15.08 -7.11 11.81
C SER A 129 14.95 -6.47 13.18
N VAL A 130 13.94 -5.62 13.38
CA VAL A 130 13.67 -4.96 14.68
C VAL A 130 13.28 -6.00 15.73
N ALA A 131 12.44 -6.97 15.40
CA ALA A 131 12.03 -8.03 16.32
C ALA A 131 13.23 -8.82 16.85
N LYS A 132 14.14 -9.22 15.96
CA LYS A 132 15.38 -9.93 16.35
C LYS A 132 16.33 -9.05 17.17
N ALA A 133 16.54 -7.81 16.74
CA ALA A 133 17.47 -6.89 17.41
C ALA A 133 17.02 -6.53 18.84
N GLU A 134 15.71 -6.44 19.06
CA GLU A 134 15.15 -6.10 20.37
C GLU A 134 14.61 -7.31 21.15
N SER A 135 14.84 -8.53 20.67
CA SER A 135 14.40 -9.77 21.32
C SER A 135 12.89 -9.81 21.61
N PHE A 136 12.08 -9.48 20.60
CA PHE A 136 10.64 -9.74 20.65
C PHE A 136 10.38 -11.21 20.40
N ASP A 137 9.51 -11.80 21.21
CA ASP A 137 9.06 -13.19 21.05
C ASP A 137 7.95 -13.32 20.02
N LEU A 138 7.11 -12.26 19.90
CA LEU A 138 5.99 -12.21 18.97
C LEU A 138 5.76 -10.78 18.49
N VAL A 139 5.57 -10.60 17.19
CA VAL A 139 5.10 -9.34 16.60
C VAL A 139 3.81 -9.62 15.82
N LEU A 140 2.77 -8.88 16.16
CA LEU A 140 1.44 -8.99 15.58
C LEU A 140 1.16 -7.78 14.67
N TYR A 141 0.51 -8.05 13.56
CA TYR A 141 -0.09 -7.06 12.68
C TYR A 141 -1.27 -7.72 11.95
N ASN A 142 -2.30 -6.98 11.64
CA ASN A 142 -3.58 -7.45 11.10
C ASN A 142 -4.39 -8.31 12.10
N GLY A 143 -5.70 -8.18 12.06
CA GLY A 143 -6.61 -8.96 12.88
C GLY A 143 -6.58 -8.68 14.38
N VAL A 144 -5.86 -7.64 14.83
CA VAL A 144 -5.80 -7.20 16.23
C VAL A 144 -6.86 -6.12 16.45
N ALA A 145 -7.83 -6.41 17.34
CA ALA A 145 -8.91 -5.47 17.65
C ALA A 145 -8.45 -4.31 18.56
N TYR A 146 -7.46 -4.56 19.42
CA TYR A 146 -6.90 -3.58 20.34
C TYR A 146 -5.45 -3.91 20.68
N ALA A 147 -4.61 -2.90 20.66
CA ALA A 147 -3.25 -2.94 21.19
C ALA A 147 -2.99 -1.64 21.96
N SER A 148 -2.35 -1.74 23.13
CA SER A 148 -1.95 -0.56 23.90
C SER A 148 -0.72 0.09 23.26
N GLU A 149 -0.53 1.41 23.47
CA GLU A 149 0.66 2.13 23.00
C GLU A 149 1.98 1.53 23.54
N LYS A 150 1.92 0.86 24.69
CA LYS A 150 3.08 0.22 25.31
C LYS A 150 3.72 -0.85 24.42
N ILE A 151 2.91 -1.58 23.65
CA ILE A 151 3.39 -2.66 22.76
C ILE A 151 3.48 -2.21 21.29
N ASP A 152 3.07 -0.98 20.96
CA ASP A 152 3.15 -0.46 19.59
C ASP A 152 4.60 -0.12 19.24
N ILE A 153 5.13 -0.82 18.24
CA ILE A 153 6.49 -0.62 17.73
C ILE A 153 6.49 0.00 16.32
N THR A 154 5.36 0.51 15.86
CA THR A 154 5.19 1.06 14.50
C THR A 154 6.22 2.15 14.18
N ASP A 155 6.45 3.08 15.09
CA ASP A 155 7.43 4.16 14.89
C ASP A 155 8.88 3.65 14.81
N LYS A 156 9.21 2.54 15.48
CA LYS A 156 10.53 1.89 15.35
C LYS A 156 10.69 1.29 13.95
N ILE A 157 9.64 0.66 13.43
CA ILE A 157 9.64 0.12 12.07
C ILE A 157 9.77 1.25 11.05
N LEU A 158 9.02 2.35 11.21
CA LEU A 158 9.11 3.54 10.35
C LEU A 158 10.53 4.13 10.36
N LYS A 159 11.18 4.24 11.52
CA LYS A 159 12.58 4.68 11.62
C LYS A 159 13.52 3.71 10.91
N SER A 160 13.32 2.40 11.05
CA SER A 160 14.11 1.37 10.34
C SER A 160 13.95 1.46 8.83
N LEU A 161 12.79 1.92 8.34
CA LEU A 161 12.52 2.19 6.93
C LEU A 161 13.03 3.56 6.45
N GLY A 162 13.71 4.33 7.31
CA GLY A 162 14.34 5.61 6.97
C GLY A 162 13.46 6.84 7.17
N LYS A 163 12.36 6.76 7.92
CA LYS A 163 11.62 7.94 8.37
C LYS A 163 12.47 8.70 9.39
N LYS A 164 12.72 9.98 9.12
CA LYS A 164 13.42 10.91 10.03
C LYS A 164 12.49 11.44 11.13
#